data_1080ca3aed643ea8164c357e35f62bf8
#
_entry.id   1080ca3aed643ea8164c357e35f62bf8
#
_cell.length_a   1.000
_cell.length_b   1.000
_cell.length_c   1.000
_cell.angle_alpha   90.00
_cell.angle_beta   90.00
_cell.angle_gamma   90.00
#
_symmetry.space_group_name_H-M   'P 1'
#
loop_
_entity.id
_entity.type
_entity.pdbx_description
1 polymer ?
#
loop_
_entity_poly.entity_id
_entity_poly.type
_entity_poly.pdbx_seq_one_letter_code
_entity_poly.pdbx_strand_id
1 'polypeptide(L)'
;MILLTSTSDVIEVITGSAGTVTVHASYVDNASGTFTPGRTNTSIVTAATTTVVPAPGASVQRNLRTMVIANTSTTVTNVIDIRHNNGTTISELWNGTLLPGESVGLTQEGEFRAYSSGGIQKTGTFVGPVDVQVFTSTGTWTKPTSFTPRVINLEMYGAGGGGGAGASLATAVVAKGGGGGGGGSYINHTFSASDVGATVTVTIGSSGAAGSPGAAGAAGGDGGIGGNTTFGSFFTAYGGGGGRGGAISAAATGGGGGGGSAGAGGTGSTSGGTGGLPTAATNAIGGQGVTGSAAVSTTNNAEDGGGGGAGEAATPAGTSNGGGSINGGGGGGSGGGHTATPAVTAPGAGGRTKVYTSGGGAAAGTSGPAPTAGTDGAACSSIGGGGGGGGGGSTVQAATAGRAGGAGGQGGGGGGGGGVGMNPGLGGAGGLGGTGWCIVYSW
;
A
#
# COMPACT_ATOMS: atom_id res chain seq x y z
N MET A 1 -32.16 -7.75 -31.49
CA MET A 1 -32.77 -8.62 -32.53
C MET A 1 -31.79 -8.73 -33.70
N ILE A 2 -31.48 -9.97 -34.16
CA ILE A 2 -30.60 -10.20 -35.32
C ILE A 2 -31.47 -10.67 -36.50
N LEU A 3 -31.24 -10.07 -37.67
CA LEU A 3 -32.01 -10.35 -38.88
C LEU A 3 -31.13 -11.08 -39.89
N LEU A 4 -31.57 -12.25 -40.36
CA LEU A 4 -30.98 -13.02 -41.45
C LEU A 4 -31.86 -12.88 -42.70
N THR A 5 -31.29 -12.40 -43.80
CA THR A 5 -32.05 -11.97 -45.00
C THR A 5 -31.70 -12.75 -46.26
N SER A 6 -30.64 -13.54 -46.25
CA SER A 6 -30.19 -14.30 -47.42
C SER A 6 -30.08 -15.79 -47.12
N THR A 7 -30.07 -16.60 -48.17
CA THR A 7 -29.88 -18.06 -48.09
C THR A 7 -28.46 -18.47 -47.66
N SER A 8 -27.60 -17.49 -47.42
CA SER A 8 -26.23 -17.69 -46.93
C SER A 8 -26.05 -17.21 -45.47
N ASP A 9 -27.02 -16.48 -44.91
CA ASP A 9 -26.95 -15.89 -43.59
C ASP A 9 -27.09 -16.96 -42.49
N VAL A 10 -26.07 -17.21 -41.72
CA VAL A 10 -26.09 -18.15 -40.59
C VAL A 10 -25.55 -17.51 -39.32
N ILE A 11 -25.94 -18.04 -38.17
CA ILE A 11 -25.24 -17.80 -36.91
C ILE A 11 -24.40 -19.03 -36.58
N GLU A 12 -23.14 -18.79 -36.35
CA GLU A 12 -22.16 -19.80 -35.98
C GLU A 12 -21.66 -19.59 -34.55
N VAL A 13 -21.37 -20.68 -33.88
CA VAL A 13 -20.68 -20.69 -32.59
C VAL A 13 -19.38 -21.47 -32.74
N ILE A 14 -18.28 -20.84 -32.36
CA ILE A 14 -16.97 -21.50 -32.25
C ILE A 14 -16.72 -21.81 -30.79
N THR A 15 -16.33 -23.05 -30.51
CA THR A 15 -15.89 -23.49 -29.18
C THR A 15 -14.40 -23.77 -29.20
N GLY A 16 -13.66 -23.22 -28.23
CA GLY A 16 -12.21 -23.35 -28.13
C GLY A 16 -11.73 -24.65 -27.45
N SER A 17 -12.63 -25.41 -26.82
CA SER A 17 -12.30 -26.61 -26.07
C SER A 17 -13.33 -27.73 -26.27
N ALA A 18 -12.91 -28.99 -26.09
CA ALA A 18 -13.79 -30.14 -26.11
C ALA A 18 -14.54 -30.30 -24.77
N GLY A 19 -15.57 -29.49 -24.59
CA GLY A 19 -16.47 -29.53 -23.43
C GLY A 19 -17.90 -29.30 -23.92
N THR A 20 -18.89 -29.89 -23.26
CA THR A 20 -20.27 -29.81 -23.71
C THR A 20 -20.81 -28.39 -23.61
N VAL A 21 -21.12 -27.80 -24.74
CA VAL A 21 -21.82 -26.52 -24.86
C VAL A 21 -23.17 -26.76 -25.50
N THR A 22 -24.25 -26.30 -24.90
CA THR A 22 -25.61 -26.40 -25.45
C THR A 22 -26.07 -25.04 -25.93
N VAL A 23 -26.72 -25.02 -27.11
CA VAL A 23 -27.27 -23.81 -27.69
C VAL A 23 -28.77 -24.01 -27.93
N HIS A 24 -29.57 -23.08 -27.43
CA HIS A 24 -30.97 -22.92 -27.79
C HIS A 24 -31.17 -21.61 -28.54
N ALA A 25 -31.78 -21.62 -29.71
CA ALA A 25 -32.15 -20.43 -30.45
C ALA A 25 -33.59 -20.50 -30.91
N SER A 26 -34.35 -19.43 -30.74
CA SER A 26 -35.69 -19.30 -31.26
C SER A 26 -35.78 -18.10 -32.20
N TYR A 27 -36.51 -18.27 -33.29
CA TYR A 27 -36.64 -17.29 -34.37
C TYR A 27 -38.04 -17.28 -34.95
N VAL A 28 -38.33 -16.28 -35.75
CA VAL A 28 -39.58 -16.17 -36.55
C VAL A 28 -39.19 -15.90 -38.00
N ASP A 29 -39.64 -16.75 -38.88
CA ASP A 29 -39.54 -16.56 -40.34
C ASP A 29 -40.70 -15.72 -40.81
N ASN A 30 -40.41 -14.75 -41.65
CA ASN A 30 -41.40 -13.93 -42.38
C ASN A 30 -41.27 -14.20 -43.85
N ALA A 31 -42.28 -14.83 -44.45
CA ALA A 31 -42.43 -15.06 -45.88
C ALA A 31 -43.62 -14.28 -46.39
N SER A 32 -43.38 -13.13 -47.02
CA SER A 32 -44.44 -12.27 -47.61
C SER A 32 -45.58 -11.95 -46.63
N GLY A 33 -45.26 -11.66 -45.36
CA GLY A 33 -46.24 -11.34 -44.31
C GLY A 33 -46.77 -12.52 -43.51
N THR A 34 -46.41 -13.76 -43.89
CA THR A 34 -46.71 -14.95 -43.09
C THR A 34 -45.59 -15.19 -42.08
N PHE A 35 -45.93 -15.22 -40.80
CA PHE A 35 -44.98 -15.42 -39.69
C PHE A 35 -45.01 -16.87 -39.19
N THR A 36 -43.89 -17.57 -39.31
CA THR A 36 -43.74 -18.95 -38.85
C THR A 36 -42.69 -19.03 -37.75
N PRO A 37 -43.03 -19.42 -36.51
CA PRO A 37 -42.05 -19.60 -35.47
C PRO A 37 -41.20 -20.85 -35.70
N GLY A 38 -39.89 -20.77 -35.34
CA GLY A 38 -38.93 -21.86 -35.42
C GLY A 38 -37.96 -21.84 -34.26
N ARG A 39 -37.28 -22.97 -34.07
CA ARG A 39 -36.22 -23.10 -33.07
C ARG A 39 -35.15 -24.09 -33.49
N THR A 40 -33.95 -23.94 -32.94
CA THR A 40 -32.89 -24.96 -33.00
C THR A 40 -32.39 -25.26 -31.61
N ASN A 41 -31.99 -26.52 -31.37
CA ASN A 41 -31.27 -26.95 -30.18
C ASN A 41 -30.03 -27.71 -30.67
N THR A 42 -28.85 -27.27 -30.26
CA THR A 42 -27.58 -27.83 -30.72
C THR A 42 -26.73 -28.19 -29.50
N SER A 43 -26.09 -29.35 -29.50
CA SER A 43 -25.07 -29.73 -28.52
C SER A 43 -23.73 -29.83 -29.23
N ILE A 44 -22.74 -29.09 -28.74
CA ILE A 44 -21.38 -29.05 -29.26
C ILE A 44 -20.48 -29.69 -28.22
N VAL A 45 -19.76 -30.74 -28.60
CA VAL A 45 -18.91 -31.53 -27.67
C VAL A 45 -17.43 -31.51 -28.08
N THR A 46 -17.10 -30.81 -29.15
CA THR A 46 -15.72 -30.70 -29.69
C THR A 46 -15.36 -29.26 -29.91
N ALA A 47 -14.07 -28.95 -29.95
CA ALA A 47 -13.60 -27.65 -30.40
C ALA A 47 -13.85 -27.51 -31.91
N ALA A 48 -14.87 -26.74 -32.30
CA ALA A 48 -15.31 -26.64 -33.70
C ALA A 48 -16.13 -25.37 -33.97
N THR A 49 -16.24 -25.00 -35.25
CA THR A 49 -17.24 -24.05 -35.73
C THR A 49 -18.53 -24.81 -36.04
N THR A 50 -19.63 -24.40 -35.45
CA THR A 50 -20.94 -25.07 -35.60
C THR A 50 -22.00 -24.06 -35.95
N THR A 51 -22.74 -24.29 -37.06
CA THR A 51 -23.93 -23.50 -37.40
C THR A 51 -25.04 -23.82 -36.41
N VAL A 52 -25.47 -22.82 -35.65
CA VAL A 52 -26.50 -22.96 -34.59
C VAL A 52 -27.85 -22.38 -35.03
N VAL A 53 -27.82 -21.40 -35.95
CA VAL A 53 -29.03 -20.91 -36.64
C VAL A 53 -28.80 -21.03 -38.16
N PRO A 54 -29.48 -21.94 -38.83
CA PRO A 54 -29.31 -22.11 -40.28
C PRO A 54 -29.86 -20.92 -41.08
N ALA A 55 -29.47 -20.80 -42.34
CA ALA A 55 -29.94 -19.78 -43.22
C ALA A 55 -31.46 -19.88 -43.47
N PRO A 56 -32.15 -18.75 -43.67
CA PRO A 56 -33.54 -18.77 -44.10
C PRO A 56 -33.68 -19.32 -45.54
N GLY A 57 -34.86 -19.76 -45.88
CA GLY A 57 -35.21 -20.12 -47.27
C GLY A 57 -35.20 -18.91 -48.20
N ALA A 58 -35.26 -19.17 -49.53
CA ALA A 58 -35.35 -18.12 -50.51
C ALA A 58 -36.61 -17.25 -50.26
N SER A 59 -36.47 -15.93 -50.35
CA SER A 59 -37.54 -14.95 -50.10
C SER A 59 -38.12 -14.96 -48.68
N VAL A 60 -37.36 -15.52 -47.70
CA VAL A 60 -37.72 -15.53 -46.29
C VAL A 60 -36.76 -14.66 -45.52
N GLN A 61 -37.26 -13.86 -44.58
CA GLN A 61 -36.48 -13.16 -43.58
C GLN A 61 -36.62 -13.87 -42.23
N ARG A 62 -35.50 -14.28 -41.62
CA ARG A 62 -35.47 -14.91 -40.32
C ARG A 62 -35.08 -13.89 -39.25
N ASN A 63 -35.94 -13.70 -38.28
CA ASN A 63 -35.71 -12.84 -37.11
C ASN A 63 -35.32 -13.69 -35.91
N LEU A 64 -34.04 -13.69 -35.51
CA LEU A 64 -33.58 -14.31 -34.29
C LEU A 64 -34.11 -13.52 -33.10
N ARG A 65 -34.89 -14.19 -32.22
CA ARG A 65 -35.54 -13.58 -31.06
C ARG A 65 -34.76 -13.81 -29.78
N THR A 66 -34.41 -15.05 -29.54
CA THR A 66 -33.63 -15.43 -28.35
C THR A 66 -32.54 -16.42 -28.74
N MET A 67 -31.42 -16.35 -28.07
CA MET A 67 -30.37 -17.35 -28.12
C MET A 67 -29.75 -17.47 -26.77
N VAL A 68 -29.59 -18.69 -26.28
CA VAL A 68 -28.86 -18.99 -25.04
C VAL A 68 -27.82 -20.04 -25.36
N ILE A 69 -26.59 -19.77 -24.97
CA ILE A 69 -25.45 -20.66 -25.08
C ILE A 69 -24.97 -20.95 -23.66
N ALA A 70 -24.99 -22.19 -23.25
CA ALA A 70 -24.58 -22.61 -21.90
C ALA A 70 -23.42 -23.60 -21.97
N ASN A 71 -22.38 -23.35 -21.21
CA ASN A 71 -21.34 -24.33 -20.94
C ASN A 71 -21.86 -25.33 -19.89
N THR A 72 -22.36 -26.46 -20.34
CA THR A 72 -22.91 -27.53 -19.49
C THR A 72 -21.86 -28.55 -19.07
N SER A 73 -20.59 -28.38 -19.45
CA SER A 73 -19.48 -29.15 -18.90
C SER A 73 -19.34 -28.88 -17.39
N THR A 74 -18.99 -29.91 -16.64
CA THR A 74 -18.72 -29.79 -15.20
C THR A 74 -17.27 -29.39 -14.88
N THR A 75 -16.36 -29.49 -15.86
CA THR A 75 -14.92 -29.35 -15.63
C THR A 75 -14.19 -28.51 -16.68
N VAL A 76 -14.74 -28.37 -17.89
CA VAL A 76 -14.06 -27.74 -19.03
C VAL A 76 -14.52 -26.29 -19.20
N THR A 77 -13.60 -25.37 -19.17
CA THR A 77 -13.81 -23.96 -19.57
C THR A 77 -13.80 -23.84 -21.09
N ASN A 78 -14.76 -23.13 -21.66
CA ASN A 78 -14.84 -22.89 -23.09
C ASN A 78 -14.69 -21.40 -23.44
N VAL A 79 -13.85 -21.11 -24.43
CA VAL A 79 -13.88 -19.82 -25.14
C VAL A 79 -14.95 -19.94 -26.22
N ILE A 80 -15.90 -19.05 -26.20
CA ILE A 80 -17.04 -19.01 -27.13
C ILE A 80 -16.90 -17.75 -27.99
N ASP A 81 -17.02 -17.94 -29.29
CA ASP A 81 -17.10 -16.85 -30.27
C ASP A 81 -18.39 -17.03 -31.07
N ILE A 82 -19.27 -16.02 -31.05
CA ILE A 82 -20.56 -16.00 -31.74
C ILE A 82 -20.43 -15.10 -32.95
N ARG A 83 -20.72 -15.64 -34.12
CA ARG A 83 -20.55 -14.95 -35.40
C ARG A 83 -21.80 -14.95 -36.24
N HIS A 84 -22.02 -13.84 -36.96
CA HIS A 84 -22.88 -13.80 -38.10
C HIS A 84 -22.02 -13.97 -39.37
N ASN A 85 -22.33 -14.98 -40.16
CA ASN A 85 -21.69 -15.25 -41.46
C ASN A 85 -22.74 -15.15 -42.56
N ASN A 86 -22.55 -14.21 -43.49
CA ASN A 86 -23.48 -14.01 -44.62
C ASN A 86 -23.01 -14.68 -45.91
N GLY A 87 -22.01 -15.56 -45.80
CA GLY A 87 -21.40 -16.24 -46.95
C GLY A 87 -20.26 -15.46 -47.60
N THR A 88 -20.10 -14.18 -47.31
CA THR A 88 -19.04 -13.31 -47.84
C THR A 88 -18.25 -12.62 -46.74
N THR A 89 -18.94 -12.18 -45.72
CA THR A 89 -18.36 -11.45 -44.57
C THR A 89 -18.77 -12.13 -43.29
N ILE A 90 -17.80 -12.23 -42.36
CA ILE A 90 -18.04 -12.73 -41.00
C ILE A 90 -17.98 -11.53 -40.06
N SER A 91 -19.01 -11.35 -39.24
CA SER A 91 -19.07 -10.34 -38.19
C SER A 91 -19.10 -11.03 -36.82
N GLU A 92 -18.15 -10.73 -35.95
CA GLU A 92 -18.18 -11.17 -34.58
C GLU A 92 -19.29 -10.42 -33.82
N LEU A 93 -20.17 -11.16 -33.17
CA LEU A 93 -21.28 -10.63 -32.38
C LEU A 93 -20.96 -10.61 -30.89
N TRP A 94 -20.20 -11.59 -30.43
CA TRP A 94 -19.75 -11.71 -29.05
C TRP A 94 -18.61 -12.72 -28.95
N ASN A 95 -17.64 -12.42 -28.08
CA ASN A 95 -16.54 -13.31 -27.73
C ASN A 95 -16.32 -13.29 -26.22
N GLY A 96 -16.08 -14.42 -25.62
CA GLY A 96 -15.79 -14.52 -24.19
C GLY A 96 -15.59 -15.94 -23.68
N THR A 97 -15.19 -16.03 -22.42
CA THR A 97 -14.95 -17.31 -21.76
C THR A 97 -16.13 -17.66 -20.86
N LEU A 98 -16.66 -18.88 -21.01
CA LEU A 98 -17.66 -19.45 -20.13
C LEU A 98 -17.03 -20.55 -19.27
N LEU A 99 -17.03 -20.36 -17.97
CA LEU A 99 -16.69 -21.39 -16.98
C LEU A 99 -17.78 -22.48 -16.93
N PRO A 100 -17.52 -23.63 -16.33
CA PRO A 100 -18.54 -24.66 -16.11
C PRO A 100 -19.82 -24.10 -15.46
N GLY A 101 -20.96 -24.37 -16.07
CA GLY A 101 -22.28 -23.89 -15.63
C GLY A 101 -22.64 -22.46 -16.05
N GLU A 102 -21.76 -21.71 -16.67
CA GLU A 102 -22.02 -20.34 -17.12
C GLU A 102 -22.71 -20.31 -18.49
N SER A 103 -23.37 -19.20 -18.78
CA SER A 103 -24.09 -19.02 -20.04
C SER A 103 -23.99 -17.60 -20.59
N VAL A 104 -24.24 -17.46 -21.87
CA VAL A 104 -24.46 -16.17 -22.54
C VAL A 104 -25.79 -16.20 -23.26
N GLY A 105 -26.55 -15.11 -23.15
CA GLY A 105 -27.87 -14.99 -23.77
C GLY A 105 -28.03 -13.71 -24.59
N LEU A 106 -28.73 -13.82 -25.73
CA LEU A 106 -29.17 -12.67 -26.52
C LEU A 106 -30.42 -12.05 -25.85
N THR A 107 -30.32 -10.79 -25.47
CA THR A 107 -31.42 -10.03 -24.87
C THR A 107 -32.42 -9.55 -25.95
N GLN A 108 -33.58 -9.08 -25.52
CA GLN A 108 -34.57 -8.49 -26.42
C GLN A 108 -34.07 -7.19 -27.09
N GLU A 109 -33.18 -6.47 -26.43
CA GLU A 109 -32.51 -5.26 -26.94
C GLU A 109 -31.48 -5.58 -28.03
N GLY A 110 -31.10 -6.86 -28.19
CA GLY A 110 -30.13 -7.30 -29.20
C GLY A 110 -28.70 -7.35 -28.69
N GLU A 111 -28.51 -7.29 -27.38
CA GLU A 111 -27.20 -7.41 -26.71
C GLU A 111 -26.96 -8.84 -26.23
N PHE A 112 -25.71 -9.27 -26.25
CA PHE A 112 -25.29 -10.50 -25.58
C PHE A 112 -24.87 -10.21 -24.14
N ARG A 113 -25.44 -10.94 -23.19
CA ARG A 113 -25.10 -10.83 -21.76
C ARG A 113 -24.72 -12.18 -21.21
N ALA A 114 -23.58 -12.22 -20.49
CA ALA A 114 -23.09 -13.42 -19.82
C ALA A 114 -23.69 -13.53 -18.41
N TYR A 115 -23.91 -14.78 -17.97
CA TYR A 115 -24.47 -15.11 -16.67
C TYR A 115 -23.58 -16.14 -15.97
N SER A 116 -23.44 -16.01 -14.63
CA SER A 116 -22.77 -17.00 -13.79
C SER A 116 -23.55 -18.30 -13.75
N SER A 117 -22.96 -19.36 -13.21
CA SER A 117 -23.63 -20.66 -12.98
C SER A 117 -24.85 -20.56 -12.06
N GLY A 118 -24.96 -19.51 -11.27
CA GLY A 118 -26.13 -19.19 -10.44
C GLY A 118 -27.15 -18.28 -11.14
N GLY A 119 -27.03 -18.00 -12.46
CA GLY A 119 -27.96 -17.18 -13.22
C GLY A 119 -27.84 -15.67 -12.96
N ILE A 120 -26.82 -15.21 -12.23
CA ILE A 120 -26.57 -13.79 -12.00
C ILE A 120 -25.87 -13.21 -13.24
N GLN A 121 -26.43 -12.14 -13.81
CA GLN A 121 -25.80 -11.45 -14.90
C GLN A 121 -24.40 -11.01 -14.50
N LYS A 122 -23.41 -11.40 -15.27
CA LYS A 122 -22.07 -10.85 -15.18
C LYS A 122 -22.12 -9.42 -15.73
N THR A 123 -22.46 -8.46 -14.89
CA THR A 123 -22.22 -7.05 -15.19
C THR A 123 -20.72 -6.92 -15.29
N GLY A 124 -20.22 -6.59 -16.46
CA GLY A 124 -18.82 -6.63 -16.81
C GLY A 124 -17.86 -6.20 -15.71
N THR A 125 -17.55 -7.12 -14.81
CA THR A 125 -16.25 -7.13 -14.22
C THR A 125 -15.36 -7.63 -15.34
N PHE A 126 -14.84 -6.73 -16.10
CA PHE A 126 -13.66 -6.99 -16.89
C PHE A 126 -12.58 -7.37 -15.84
N VAL A 127 -12.54 -8.64 -15.47
CA VAL A 127 -11.32 -9.19 -14.88
C VAL A 127 -10.40 -9.40 -16.08
N GLY A 128 -10.03 -8.29 -16.71
CA GLY A 128 -8.86 -8.29 -17.55
C GLY A 128 -7.70 -8.83 -16.72
N PRO A 129 -6.72 -9.48 -17.33
CA PRO A 129 -5.55 -9.92 -16.58
C PRO A 129 -5.02 -8.72 -15.79
N VAL A 130 -4.88 -8.89 -14.48
CA VAL A 130 -4.27 -7.90 -13.60
C VAL A 130 -2.81 -8.27 -13.47
N ASP A 131 -1.93 -7.36 -13.87
CA ASP A 131 -0.51 -7.46 -13.55
C ASP A 131 -0.24 -6.73 -12.24
N VAL A 132 0.53 -7.36 -11.36
CA VAL A 132 0.92 -6.79 -10.07
C VAL A 132 2.44 -6.88 -9.93
N GLN A 133 3.10 -5.73 -9.87
CA GLN A 133 4.53 -5.64 -9.64
C GLN A 133 4.81 -4.98 -8.29
N VAL A 134 5.54 -5.70 -7.43
CA VAL A 134 5.90 -5.25 -6.06
C VAL A 134 7.37 -4.91 -6.00
N PHE A 135 7.69 -3.72 -5.48
CA PHE A 135 9.05 -3.22 -5.35
C PHE A 135 9.39 -2.99 -3.87
N THR A 136 10.30 -3.78 -3.34
CA THR A 136 10.94 -3.62 -2.02
C THR A 136 12.37 -3.09 -2.14
N SER A 137 12.87 -2.97 -3.36
CA SER A 137 14.15 -2.36 -3.76
C SER A 137 13.98 -1.63 -5.07
N THR A 138 14.89 -0.71 -5.36
CA THR A 138 14.89 0.04 -6.63
C THR A 138 14.90 -0.91 -7.83
N GLY A 139 14.04 -0.66 -8.80
CA GLY A 139 13.84 -1.50 -9.98
C GLY A 139 13.16 -0.77 -11.13
N THR A 140 12.71 -1.50 -12.11
CA THR A 140 12.00 -0.95 -13.27
C THR A 140 10.62 -1.62 -13.37
N TRP A 141 9.57 -0.84 -13.29
CA TRP A 141 8.25 -1.29 -13.70
C TRP A 141 8.20 -1.40 -15.22
N THR A 142 7.67 -2.52 -15.70
CA THR A 142 7.47 -2.76 -17.14
C THR A 142 6.00 -2.95 -17.42
N LYS A 143 5.48 -2.16 -18.37
CA LYS A 143 4.08 -2.27 -18.80
C LYS A 143 3.84 -3.69 -19.32
N PRO A 144 2.81 -4.42 -18.83
CA PRO A 144 2.52 -5.76 -19.30
C PRO A 144 2.28 -5.78 -20.82
N THR A 145 2.81 -6.81 -21.50
CA THR A 145 2.67 -7.01 -22.95
C THR A 145 1.71 -8.16 -23.30
N SER A 146 1.35 -8.99 -22.31
CA SER A 146 0.38 -10.06 -22.47
C SER A 146 -1.06 -9.55 -22.67
N PHE A 147 -1.31 -8.30 -22.31
CA PHE A 147 -2.55 -7.56 -22.55
C PHE A 147 -2.22 -6.05 -22.63
N THR A 148 -3.16 -5.24 -23.11
CA THR A 148 -3.03 -3.78 -23.14
C THR A 148 -3.71 -3.18 -21.92
N PRO A 149 -2.97 -2.77 -20.88
CA PRO A 149 -3.57 -2.16 -19.71
C PRO A 149 -4.18 -0.80 -20.08
N ARG A 150 -5.32 -0.49 -19.49
CA ARG A 150 -6.00 0.81 -19.62
C ARG A 150 -5.79 1.69 -18.40
N VAL A 151 -5.68 1.06 -17.25
CA VAL A 151 -5.59 1.74 -15.95
C VAL A 151 -4.40 1.21 -15.17
N ILE A 152 -3.74 2.10 -14.47
CA ILE A 152 -2.69 1.78 -13.49
C ILE A 152 -3.11 2.36 -12.15
N ASN A 153 -3.04 1.57 -11.10
CA ASN A 153 -3.12 2.03 -9.73
C ASN A 153 -1.76 1.84 -9.06
N LEU A 154 -1.31 2.87 -8.38
CA LEU A 154 -0.02 2.96 -7.72
C LEU A 154 -0.23 3.14 -6.22
N GLU A 155 0.40 2.29 -5.42
CA GLU A 155 0.53 2.45 -3.98
C GLU A 155 2.02 2.58 -3.61
N MET A 156 2.38 3.67 -2.93
CA MET A 156 3.77 3.93 -2.54
C MET A 156 3.87 4.43 -1.11
N TYR A 157 4.94 4.03 -0.44
CA TYR A 157 5.36 4.55 0.86
C TYR A 157 6.76 5.12 0.77
N GLY A 158 6.97 6.35 1.24
CA GLY A 158 8.29 6.92 1.53
C GLY A 158 8.94 6.18 2.70
N ALA A 159 10.25 6.26 2.82
CA ALA A 159 10.97 5.65 3.93
C ALA A 159 10.80 6.45 5.24
N GLY A 160 10.85 5.77 6.38
CA GLY A 160 10.87 6.44 7.67
C GLY A 160 12.24 7.01 8.03
N GLY A 161 12.27 8.08 8.83
CA GLY A 161 13.48 8.64 9.42
C GLY A 161 14.04 7.73 10.52
N GLY A 162 15.37 7.76 10.74
CA GLY A 162 16.01 7.07 11.85
C GLY A 162 15.81 7.80 13.18
N GLY A 163 15.82 7.07 14.27
CA GLY A 163 15.86 7.65 15.63
C GLY A 163 17.25 8.18 16.00
N GLY A 164 17.30 9.24 16.82
CA GLY A 164 18.53 9.74 17.44
C GLY A 164 19.01 8.77 18.52
N ALA A 165 20.32 8.75 18.75
CA ALA A 165 20.92 7.94 19.83
C ALA A 165 20.84 8.63 21.20
N GLY A 166 20.95 7.87 22.28
CA GLY A 166 21.06 8.39 23.63
C GLY A 166 22.42 8.98 23.95
N ALA A 167 22.46 9.95 24.84
CA ALA A 167 23.68 10.48 25.43
C ALA A 167 24.30 9.51 26.46
N SER A 168 25.58 9.73 26.84
CA SER A 168 26.20 9.06 27.97
C SER A 168 26.81 10.09 28.91
N LEU A 169 26.44 10.05 30.18
CA LEU A 169 26.96 11.02 31.19
C LEU A 169 27.29 10.38 32.53
N ALA A 170 28.05 11.13 33.35
CA ALA A 170 28.31 10.82 34.76
C ALA A 170 27.00 10.92 35.56
N THR A 171 27.00 10.29 36.75
CA THR A 171 25.93 10.38 37.74
C THR A 171 25.61 11.83 38.10
N ALA A 172 24.36 12.08 38.43
CA ALA A 172 23.83 13.37 38.91
C ALA A 172 23.81 14.53 37.87
N VAL A 173 23.91 14.23 36.59
CA VAL A 173 23.79 15.23 35.51
C VAL A 173 22.58 14.86 34.64
N VAL A 174 21.79 15.87 34.22
CA VAL A 174 20.66 15.69 33.31
C VAL A 174 21.15 15.18 31.97
N ALA A 175 20.63 14.05 31.52
CA ALA A 175 20.90 13.52 30.19
C ALA A 175 19.62 13.10 29.52
N LYS A 176 19.52 13.39 28.23
CA LYS A 176 18.33 13.09 27.41
C LYS A 176 18.55 11.89 26.51
N GLY A 177 17.52 11.09 26.36
CA GLY A 177 17.46 10.09 25.31
C GLY A 177 17.34 10.73 23.93
N GLY A 178 17.52 9.96 22.89
CA GLY A 178 17.33 10.40 21.50
C GLY A 178 15.84 10.59 21.17
N GLY A 179 15.56 11.49 20.24
CA GLY A 179 14.24 11.64 19.65
C GLY A 179 13.95 10.51 18.66
N GLY A 180 12.68 10.14 18.50
CA GLY A 180 12.25 9.20 17.47
C GLY A 180 12.26 9.84 16.07
N GLY A 181 12.43 9.06 15.03
CA GLY A 181 12.29 9.49 13.63
C GLY A 181 10.82 9.64 13.21
N GLY A 182 10.56 10.44 12.19
CA GLY A 182 9.23 10.57 11.58
C GLY A 182 8.91 9.44 10.62
N GLY A 183 7.64 9.13 10.42
CA GLY A 183 7.17 8.17 9.43
C GLY A 183 7.19 8.74 8.02
N GLY A 184 7.31 7.90 7.01
CA GLY A 184 7.18 8.27 5.59
C GLY A 184 5.71 8.46 5.17
N SER A 185 5.52 9.24 4.10
CA SER A 185 4.18 9.48 3.53
C SER A 185 3.70 8.31 2.68
N TYR A 186 2.41 8.32 2.37
CA TYR A 186 1.72 7.38 1.50
C TYR A 186 1.11 8.07 0.29
N ILE A 187 1.18 7.39 -0.87
CA ILE A 187 0.47 7.78 -2.09
C ILE A 187 -0.33 6.58 -2.60
N ASN A 188 -1.61 6.84 -2.90
CA ASN A 188 -2.44 5.97 -3.73
C ASN A 188 -2.99 6.81 -4.87
N HIS A 189 -2.69 6.41 -6.11
CA HIS A 189 -3.15 7.17 -7.27
C HIS A 189 -3.48 6.24 -8.44
N THR A 190 -4.61 6.54 -9.09
CA THR A 190 -5.08 5.82 -10.28
C THR A 190 -5.00 6.74 -11.49
N PHE A 191 -4.41 6.28 -12.58
CA PHE A 191 -4.22 7.05 -13.80
C PHE A 191 -4.31 6.17 -15.05
N SER A 192 -4.36 6.81 -16.24
CA SER A 192 -4.41 6.09 -17.51
C SER A 192 -3.07 5.43 -17.82
N ALA A 193 -3.08 4.20 -18.31
CA ALA A 193 -1.87 3.54 -18.77
C ALA A 193 -1.23 4.22 -19.99
N SER A 194 -1.96 5.09 -20.71
CA SER A 194 -1.42 5.90 -21.81
C SER A 194 -0.49 7.01 -21.33
N ASP A 195 -0.60 7.44 -20.07
CA ASP A 195 0.16 8.58 -19.53
C ASP A 195 1.62 8.22 -19.22
N VAL A 196 1.95 6.93 -19.24
CA VAL A 196 3.31 6.44 -18.98
C VAL A 196 3.85 5.58 -20.12
N GLY A 197 5.16 5.59 -20.28
CA GLY A 197 5.87 4.79 -21.31
C GLY A 197 5.80 3.28 -21.04
N ALA A 198 6.54 2.52 -21.85
CA ALA A 198 6.63 1.06 -21.71
C ALA A 198 7.34 0.64 -20.41
N THR A 199 8.20 1.48 -19.87
CA THR A 199 8.93 1.25 -18.61
C THR A 199 8.99 2.52 -17.78
N VAL A 200 9.01 2.37 -16.45
CA VAL A 200 9.21 3.47 -15.49
C VAL A 200 10.17 2.99 -14.41
N THR A 201 11.18 3.78 -14.09
CA THR A 201 12.08 3.50 -12.96
C THR A 201 11.32 3.72 -11.65
N VAL A 202 11.33 2.71 -10.80
CA VAL A 202 10.82 2.78 -9.43
C VAL A 202 12.01 2.88 -8.48
N THR A 203 12.17 4.02 -7.81
CA THR A 203 13.20 4.19 -6.78
C THR A 203 12.57 3.95 -5.42
N ILE A 204 13.11 3.03 -4.65
CA ILE A 204 12.63 2.78 -3.28
C ILE A 204 13.48 3.59 -2.30
N GLY A 205 12.80 4.37 -1.45
CA GLY A 205 13.42 5.18 -0.43
C GLY A 205 14.23 4.32 0.56
N SER A 206 15.50 4.66 0.77
CA SER A 206 16.34 4.04 1.79
C SER A 206 15.87 4.45 3.19
N SER A 207 15.93 3.54 4.14
CA SER A 207 15.68 3.82 5.55
C SER A 207 16.59 4.95 6.06
N GLY A 208 16.06 5.80 6.93
CA GLY A 208 16.86 6.76 7.67
C GLY A 208 17.85 6.03 8.59
N ALA A 209 19.13 6.43 8.56
CA ALA A 209 20.17 5.82 9.39
C ALA A 209 19.89 6.03 10.88
N ALA A 210 20.22 5.04 11.70
CA ALA A 210 20.20 5.12 13.15
C ALA A 210 21.25 6.11 13.66
N GLY A 211 20.93 6.88 14.68
CA GLY A 211 21.90 7.73 15.38
C GLY A 211 22.97 6.87 16.08
N SER A 212 24.23 7.33 16.05
CA SER A 212 25.35 6.65 16.71
C SER A 212 25.32 6.87 18.23
N PRO A 213 25.56 5.84 19.06
CA PRO A 213 25.61 5.94 20.51
C PRO A 213 26.52 7.06 20.99
N GLY A 214 26.11 7.82 22.02
CA GLY A 214 26.97 8.75 22.69
C GLY A 214 28.12 8.00 23.40
N ALA A 215 29.37 8.41 23.11
CA ALA A 215 30.53 7.93 23.88
C ALA A 215 30.45 8.44 25.31
N ALA A 216 31.30 7.90 26.21
CA ALA A 216 31.38 8.32 27.60
C ALA A 216 31.57 9.84 27.73
N GLY A 217 30.65 10.52 28.35
CA GLY A 217 30.63 11.99 28.50
C GLY A 217 30.16 12.76 27.27
N ALA A 218 29.60 12.11 26.28
CA ALA A 218 29.19 12.76 25.00
C ALA A 218 27.70 12.62 24.69
N ALA A 219 27.25 13.54 23.87
CA ALA A 219 25.90 13.51 23.27
C ALA A 219 25.74 12.33 22.29
N GLY A 220 24.52 11.87 22.09
CA GLY A 220 24.21 10.92 21.04
C GLY A 220 24.19 11.58 19.65
N GLY A 221 24.40 10.80 18.62
CA GLY A 221 24.29 11.21 17.22
C GLY A 221 22.84 11.33 16.76
N ASP A 222 22.59 12.19 15.79
CA ASP A 222 21.28 12.36 15.16
C ASP A 222 20.94 11.17 14.25
N GLY A 223 19.66 10.88 14.14
CA GLY A 223 19.16 9.96 13.12
C GLY A 223 19.10 10.60 11.73
N GLY A 224 19.23 9.77 10.72
CA GLY A 224 19.17 10.18 9.31
C GLY A 224 17.73 10.37 8.80
N ILE A 225 17.60 11.15 7.72
CA ILE A 225 16.33 11.32 7.01
C ILE A 225 16.01 10.06 6.20
N GLY A 226 14.75 9.68 6.14
CA GLY A 226 14.25 8.63 5.23
C GLY A 226 14.24 9.12 3.78
N GLY A 227 14.58 8.23 2.86
CA GLY A 227 14.59 8.50 1.42
C GLY A 227 13.18 8.57 0.84
N ASN A 228 13.06 9.26 -0.27
CA ASN A 228 11.82 9.30 -1.03
C ASN A 228 11.67 8.05 -1.88
N THR A 229 10.44 7.52 -1.99
CA THR A 229 10.09 6.51 -2.99
C THR A 229 9.48 7.22 -4.19
N THR A 230 9.95 6.92 -5.41
CA THR A 230 9.47 7.58 -6.62
C THR A 230 9.04 6.59 -7.70
N PHE A 231 8.01 6.96 -8.45
CA PHE A 231 7.62 6.30 -9.71
C PHE A 231 7.96 7.25 -10.85
N GLY A 232 9.16 7.10 -11.42
CA GLY A 232 9.73 8.03 -12.38
C GLY A 232 9.76 9.47 -11.84
N SER A 233 9.37 10.40 -12.69
CA SER A 233 9.12 11.80 -12.34
C SER A 233 7.63 12.10 -12.05
N PHE A 234 6.76 11.07 -12.10
CA PHE A 234 5.32 11.27 -12.00
C PHE A 234 4.85 11.42 -10.56
N PHE A 235 5.35 10.58 -9.65
CA PHE A 235 4.89 10.53 -8.27
C PHE A 235 6.05 10.36 -7.29
N THR A 236 5.94 11.01 -6.12
CA THR A 236 6.93 10.94 -5.04
C THR A 236 6.22 10.75 -3.70
N ALA A 237 6.43 9.62 -3.04
CA ALA A 237 6.10 9.45 -1.64
C ALA A 237 7.33 9.88 -0.80
N TYR A 238 7.14 10.88 0.03
CA TYR A 238 8.22 11.56 0.74
C TYR A 238 8.63 10.83 2.03
N GLY A 239 9.92 10.91 2.35
CA GLY A 239 10.48 10.32 3.55
C GLY A 239 10.20 11.13 4.82
N GLY A 240 10.32 10.47 5.96
CA GLY A 240 10.28 11.09 7.30
C GLY A 240 11.62 11.67 7.73
N GLY A 241 11.60 12.70 8.59
CA GLY A 241 12.78 13.33 9.19
C GLY A 241 13.44 12.47 10.27
N GLY A 242 14.76 12.62 10.46
CA GLY A 242 15.50 11.98 11.54
C GLY A 242 15.22 12.60 12.91
N GLY A 243 15.27 11.80 13.97
CA GLY A 243 15.23 12.26 15.35
C GLY A 243 16.58 12.84 15.81
N ARG A 244 16.57 13.84 16.68
CA ARG A 244 17.80 14.40 17.27
C ARG A 244 18.43 13.45 18.26
N GLY A 245 19.75 13.45 18.33
CA GLY A 245 20.53 12.73 19.34
C GLY A 245 20.35 13.30 20.73
N GLY A 246 20.47 12.46 21.73
CA GLY A 246 20.36 12.80 23.14
C GLY A 246 21.39 13.83 23.57
N ALA A 247 20.96 14.85 24.31
CA ALA A 247 21.79 15.94 24.77
C ALA A 247 22.42 15.67 26.14
N ILE A 248 23.63 16.22 26.38
CA ILE A 248 24.35 16.23 27.67
C ILE A 248 23.99 17.45 28.52
N SER A 249 22.84 18.06 28.26
CA SER A 249 22.35 19.25 28.93
C SER A 249 20.84 19.23 29.02
N ALA A 250 20.24 20.25 29.61
CA ALA A 250 18.79 20.46 29.59
C ALA A 250 18.21 20.76 28.19
N ALA A 251 19.07 20.88 27.14
CA ALA A 251 18.61 21.18 25.79
C ALA A 251 17.64 20.12 25.30
N ALA A 252 16.55 20.56 24.64
CA ALA A 252 15.53 19.67 24.13
C ALA A 252 16.06 18.81 22.96
N THR A 253 15.58 17.58 22.85
CA THR A 253 15.90 16.65 21.78
C THR A 253 14.62 16.34 21.03
N GLY A 254 14.42 17.05 19.91
CA GLY A 254 13.18 16.93 19.13
C GLY A 254 13.10 15.63 18.34
N GLY A 255 11.90 15.13 18.15
CA GLY A 255 11.62 14.06 17.20
C GLY A 255 11.60 14.57 15.76
N GLY A 256 11.79 13.70 14.79
CA GLY A 256 11.68 13.99 13.35
C GLY A 256 10.23 14.23 12.93
N GLY A 257 10.00 15.10 11.94
CA GLY A 257 8.69 15.28 11.32
C GLY A 257 8.35 14.15 10.36
N GLY A 258 7.08 13.81 10.22
CA GLY A 258 6.58 12.85 9.23
C GLY A 258 6.54 13.42 7.82
N GLY A 259 6.66 12.58 6.80
CA GLY A 259 6.51 12.94 5.39
C GLY A 259 5.07 13.37 5.08
N GLY A 260 4.92 14.33 4.18
CA GLY A 260 3.62 14.78 3.67
C GLY A 260 3.47 14.49 2.18
N SER A 261 2.34 14.87 1.60
CA SER A 261 2.03 14.63 0.18
C SER A 261 2.86 15.50 -0.79
N ALA A 262 3.47 16.59 -0.32
CA ALA A 262 4.25 17.50 -1.17
C ALA A 262 5.64 17.85 -0.60
N GLY A 263 6.11 17.14 0.43
CA GLY A 263 7.43 17.36 0.98
C GLY A 263 7.83 16.37 2.06
N ALA A 264 9.13 16.18 2.24
CA ALA A 264 9.70 15.34 3.26
C ALA A 264 9.54 15.98 4.66
N GLY A 265 9.53 15.15 5.69
CA GLY A 265 9.57 15.57 7.07
C GLY A 265 10.93 16.19 7.44
N GLY A 266 10.90 17.23 8.26
CA GLY A 266 12.09 17.90 8.77
C GLY A 266 12.78 17.12 9.89
N THR A 267 14.10 17.25 10.02
CA THR A 267 14.86 16.64 11.14
C THR A 267 14.54 17.33 12.46
N GLY A 268 14.52 16.55 13.53
CA GLY A 268 14.46 17.06 14.89
C GLY A 268 15.71 17.90 15.24
N SER A 269 15.50 18.95 16.00
CA SER A 269 16.54 19.85 16.51
C SER A 269 16.31 20.07 18.01
N THR A 270 16.57 21.28 18.54
CA THR A 270 16.03 21.68 19.86
C THR A 270 14.52 21.80 19.84
N SER A 271 13.93 21.90 18.66
CA SER A 271 12.49 21.78 18.39
C SER A 271 12.22 20.48 17.66
N GLY A 272 10.97 20.03 17.66
CA GLY A 272 10.53 18.94 16.78
C GLY A 272 10.72 19.33 15.33
N GLY A 273 11.01 18.35 14.48
CA GLY A 273 11.06 18.52 13.02
C GLY A 273 9.68 18.91 12.47
N THR A 274 9.68 19.78 11.48
CA THR A 274 8.45 20.17 10.79
C THR A 274 7.85 19.00 10.04
N GLY A 275 6.54 18.83 10.08
CA GLY A 275 5.85 17.88 9.19
C GLY A 275 6.03 18.28 7.72
N GLY A 276 5.98 17.28 6.84
CA GLY A 276 6.07 17.48 5.39
C GLY A 276 4.90 18.28 4.82
N LEU A 277 5.15 18.96 3.71
CA LEU A 277 4.19 19.83 3.02
C LEU A 277 3.00 19.03 2.43
N PRO A 278 1.86 19.72 2.15
CA PRO A 278 1.55 21.10 2.49
C PRO A 278 1.39 21.27 4.00
N THR A 279 2.03 22.30 4.54
CA THR A 279 1.84 22.69 5.94
C THR A 279 0.67 23.66 6.02
N ALA A 280 -0.46 23.24 6.56
CA ALA A 280 -1.34 24.24 7.20
C ALA A 280 -0.65 24.67 8.51
N ALA A 281 -0.82 25.92 8.90
CA ALA A 281 -0.13 26.49 10.06
C ALA A 281 -0.37 25.76 11.39
N THR A 282 -1.27 24.78 11.42
CA THR A 282 -1.71 24.10 12.63
C THR A 282 -1.84 22.57 12.51
N ASN A 283 -1.97 22.00 11.30
CA ASN A 283 -2.12 20.53 11.13
C ASN A 283 -1.55 20.15 9.76
N ALA A 284 -0.28 19.82 9.74
CA ALA A 284 0.39 19.33 8.54
C ALA A 284 -0.14 17.96 8.14
N ILE A 285 -0.17 17.67 6.85
CA ILE A 285 -0.44 16.34 6.31
C ILE A 285 0.60 15.36 6.85
N GLY A 286 1.88 15.76 6.98
CA GLY A 286 2.89 15.08 7.78
C GLY A 286 2.88 15.59 9.23
N GLY A 287 2.97 14.68 10.21
CA GLY A 287 2.97 15.00 11.64
C GLY A 287 4.22 15.75 12.06
N GLN A 288 4.08 16.75 12.92
CA GLN A 288 5.23 17.42 13.51
C GLN A 288 5.93 16.51 14.53
N GLY A 289 7.25 16.51 14.55
CA GLY A 289 8.01 15.93 15.63
C GLY A 289 7.72 16.63 16.95
N VAL A 290 7.69 15.88 18.05
CA VAL A 290 7.45 16.44 19.37
C VAL A 290 8.62 17.31 19.80
N THR A 291 8.33 18.46 20.45
CA THR A 291 9.33 19.39 20.98
C THR A 291 9.46 19.24 22.48
N GLY A 292 10.67 19.03 22.99
CA GLY A 292 10.97 19.10 24.42
C GLY A 292 10.21 18.08 25.26
N SER A 293 9.92 18.42 26.52
CA SER A 293 9.31 17.57 27.54
C SER A 293 7.78 17.45 27.48
N ALA A 294 7.16 17.67 26.33
CA ALA A 294 5.72 17.50 26.20
C ALA A 294 5.35 16.02 26.23
N ALA A 295 4.62 15.60 27.24
CA ALA A 295 4.30 14.21 27.52
C ALA A 295 3.48 13.52 26.40
N VAL A 296 2.58 14.20 25.79
CA VAL A 296 1.79 13.73 24.63
C VAL A 296 1.46 14.92 23.76
N SER A 297 1.79 14.86 22.48
CA SER A 297 1.36 15.88 21.54
C SER A 297 0.40 15.25 20.53
N THR A 298 -0.79 15.81 20.39
CA THR A 298 -1.72 15.42 19.32
C THR A 298 -1.25 15.91 17.95
N THR A 299 -0.28 16.85 17.92
CA THR A 299 0.24 17.45 16.68
C THR A 299 1.21 16.51 15.92
N ASN A 300 1.69 15.43 16.57
CA ASN A 300 2.52 14.44 15.90
C ASN A 300 1.73 13.35 15.16
N ASN A 301 0.41 13.26 15.38
CA ASN A 301 -0.46 12.46 14.53
C ASN A 301 -0.72 13.15 13.20
N ALA A 302 -0.88 12.38 12.14
CA ALA A 302 -1.01 12.92 10.80
C ALA A 302 -1.92 12.07 9.92
N GLU A 303 -2.27 12.62 8.77
CA GLU A 303 -2.92 11.88 7.70
C GLU A 303 -1.92 10.97 6.99
N ASP A 304 -0.73 11.51 6.64
CA ASP A 304 0.34 10.76 5.96
C ASP A 304 1.37 10.21 6.96
N GLY A 305 2.52 10.83 7.15
CA GLY A 305 3.56 10.31 8.05
C GLY A 305 3.46 10.85 9.49
N GLY A 306 3.45 9.99 10.48
CA GLY A 306 3.45 10.39 11.90
C GLY A 306 4.78 10.99 12.35
N GLY A 307 4.78 12.04 13.18
CA GLY A 307 5.98 12.66 13.76
C GLY A 307 6.60 11.82 14.89
N GLY A 308 7.92 11.87 15.03
CA GLY A 308 8.65 11.20 16.11
C GLY A 308 8.46 11.84 17.48
N GLY A 309 8.59 11.04 18.54
CA GLY A 309 8.60 11.51 19.94
C GLY A 309 9.89 12.26 20.30
N ALA A 310 9.82 13.25 21.19
CA ALA A 310 11.00 13.96 21.70
C ALA A 310 11.72 13.17 22.80
N GLY A 311 13.05 13.19 22.82
CA GLY A 311 13.83 12.56 23.90
C GLY A 311 13.59 13.21 25.25
N GLU A 312 13.34 12.41 26.26
CA GLU A 312 12.91 12.83 27.60
C GLU A 312 14.07 13.05 28.56
N ALA A 313 13.96 14.06 29.46
CA ALA A 313 14.91 14.23 30.54
C ALA A 313 14.48 15.06 31.75
N ALA A 314 13.33 15.58 31.90
CA ALA A 314 13.19 16.58 32.94
C ALA A 314 12.11 16.36 33.98
N THR A 315 11.16 15.51 33.78
CA THR A 315 10.14 15.17 34.78
C THR A 315 9.68 13.73 34.63
N PRO A 316 9.38 13.01 35.74
CA PRO A 316 8.92 11.61 35.65
C PRO A 316 7.58 11.39 34.96
N ALA A 317 6.96 12.40 34.44
CA ALA A 317 5.52 12.43 34.15
C ALA A 317 5.11 12.23 32.70
N GLY A 318 6.02 12.01 31.76
CA GLY A 318 5.56 11.92 30.37
C GLY A 318 6.40 11.06 29.46
N THR A 319 5.79 10.06 28.85
CA THR A 319 6.37 9.32 27.73
C THR A 319 6.09 10.07 26.44
N SER A 320 7.12 10.40 25.64
CA SER A 320 6.94 11.05 24.35
C SER A 320 6.80 9.99 23.26
N ASN A 321 5.56 9.63 22.96
CA ASN A 321 5.25 8.61 21.97
C ASN A 321 5.41 9.17 20.53
N GLY A 322 5.67 8.29 19.61
CA GLY A 322 5.57 8.55 18.19
C GLY A 322 4.13 8.75 17.76
N GLY A 323 3.90 9.59 16.77
CA GLY A 323 2.60 9.90 16.20
C GLY A 323 2.06 8.78 15.33
N GLY A 324 0.75 8.56 15.37
CA GLY A 324 0.04 7.69 14.45
C GLY A 324 -0.19 8.35 13.09
N SER A 325 -0.44 7.55 12.08
CA SER A 325 -0.80 8.00 10.74
C SER A 325 -2.01 7.25 10.20
N ILE A 326 -2.90 7.95 9.48
CA ILE A 326 -4.06 7.32 8.82
C ILE A 326 -3.60 6.53 7.59
N ASN A 327 -2.74 7.10 6.76
CA ASN A 327 -2.34 6.52 5.47
C ASN A 327 -0.88 6.04 5.45
N GLY A 328 0.05 6.85 5.99
CA GLY A 328 1.49 6.61 5.93
C GLY A 328 2.06 5.85 7.12
N GLY A 329 3.38 5.91 7.29
CA GLY A 329 4.10 5.26 8.37
C GLY A 329 3.93 5.97 9.72
N GLY A 330 3.86 5.22 10.81
CA GLY A 330 3.89 5.78 12.16
C GLY A 330 5.26 6.32 12.56
N GLY A 331 5.31 7.35 13.41
CA GLY A 331 6.56 7.90 13.96
C GLY A 331 7.19 7.04 15.06
N GLY A 332 8.50 7.10 15.25
CA GLY A 332 9.21 6.41 16.31
C GLY A 332 9.00 7.04 17.69
N GLY A 333 9.05 6.23 18.74
CA GLY A 333 9.01 6.70 20.13
C GLY A 333 10.36 7.28 20.59
N SER A 334 10.36 8.05 21.67
CA SER A 334 11.56 8.64 22.27
C SER A 334 12.38 7.64 23.10
N GLY A 335 13.68 7.86 23.20
CA GLY A 335 14.53 7.19 24.19
C GLY A 335 14.32 7.74 25.60
N GLY A 336 14.47 6.88 26.60
CA GLY A 336 14.48 7.26 28.01
C GLY A 336 15.72 8.06 28.39
N GLY A 337 15.57 9.00 29.34
CA GLY A 337 16.62 9.82 29.89
C GLY A 337 16.79 9.66 31.39
N HIS A 338 17.58 10.52 32.02
CA HIS A 338 17.64 10.62 33.47
C HIS A 338 17.72 12.09 33.94
N THR A 339 17.28 12.33 35.18
CA THR A 339 17.26 13.63 35.84
C THR A 339 18.51 13.84 36.66
N ALA A 340 18.74 15.10 37.13
CA ALA A 340 19.85 15.45 38.02
C ALA A 340 19.75 14.77 39.40
N THR A 341 18.56 14.55 39.92
CA THR A 341 18.30 13.62 41.04
C THR A 341 18.10 12.25 40.39
N PRO A 342 18.86 11.23 40.80
CA PRO A 342 18.97 10.00 40.00
C PRO A 342 17.64 9.25 39.81
N ALA A 343 16.80 9.80 38.93
CA ALA A 343 15.58 9.17 38.50
C ALA A 343 15.60 9.02 36.97
N VAL A 344 15.23 7.85 36.48
CA VAL A 344 15.11 7.56 35.05
C VAL A 344 13.74 7.95 34.54
N THR A 345 13.70 8.41 33.31
CA THR A 345 12.43 8.67 32.59
C THR A 345 12.08 7.50 31.64
N ALA A 346 10.79 7.21 31.50
CA ALA A 346 10.35 6.14 30.63
C ALA A 346 10.49 6.51 29.16
N PRO A 347 10.88 5.59 28.27
CA PRO A 347 10.90 5.80 26.84
C PRO A 347 9.47 5.78 26.24
N GLY A 348 9.30 6.38 25.08
CA GLY A 348 8.03 6.42 24.37
C GLY A 348 7.80 5.21 23.45
N ALA A 349 6.55 4.83 23.25
CA ALA A 349 6.15 3.84 22.25
C ALA A 349 6.13 4.43 20.85
N GLY A 350 6.34 3.60 19.82
CA GLY A 350 6.14 4.00 18.43
C GLY A 350 4.67 4.27 18.08
N GLY A 351 4.46 5.05 17.05
CA GLY A 351 3.13 5.34 16.50
C GLY A 351 2.57 4.20 15.67
N ARG A 352 1.26 4.18 15.51
CA ARG A 352 0.55 3.21 14.66
C ARG A 352 0.29 3.75 13.27
N THR A 353 0.14 2.84 12.32
CA THR A 353 -0.47 3.09 11.01
C THR A 353 -1.98 2.82 11.06
N LYS A 354 -2.75 3.45 10.16
CA LYS A 354 -4.23 3.37 10.07
C LYS A 354 -4.98 3.83 11.33
N VAL A 355 -4.31 4.58 12.23
CA VAL A 355 -4.93 5.09 13.47
C VAL A 355 -4.41 6.49 13.78
N TYR A 356 -5.31 7.42 14.02
CA TYR A 356 -4.99 8.80 14.38
C TYR A 356 -4.80 8.96 15.90
N THR A 357 -3.87 8.16 16.50
CA THR A 357 -3.51 8.24 17.91
C THR A 357 -2.02 8.05 18.10
N SER A 358 -1.41 8.80 19.02
CA SER A 358 -0.01 8.64 19.40
C SER A 358 0.20 7.36 20.20
N GLY A 359 1.32 6.68 19.97
CA GLY A 359 1.67 5.42 20.64
C GLY A 359 0.84 4.23 20.16
N GLY A 360 1.01 3.12 20.84
CA GLY A 360 0.30 1.87 20.55
C GLY A 360 0.81 1.11 19.32
N GLY A 361 1.90 1.56 18.68
CA GLY A 361 2.71 0.82 17.71
C GLY A 361 3.68 -0.11 18.42
N ALA A 362 4.97 -0.07 18.05
CA ALA A 362 6.01 -0.86 18.71
C ALA A 362 6.18 -0.45 20.18
N ALA A 363 6.35 -1.43 21.06
CA ALA A 363 6.49 -1.18 22.48
C ALA A 363 7.84 -0.49 22.81
N ALA A 364 7.79 0.47 23.73
CA ALA A 364 8.99 1.06 24.31
C ALA A 364 9.77 0.00 25.11
N GLY A 365 11.10 0.21 25.20
CA GLY A 365 11.91 -0.51 26.17
C GLY A 365 11.59 -0.08 27.61
N THR A 366 12.29 -0.64 28.58
CA THR A 366 12.16 -0.28 30.00
C THR A 366 13.38 0.50 30.48
N SER A 367 13.17 1.47 31.36
CA SER A 367 14.24 2.13 32.12
C SER A 367 14.37 1.49 33.49
N GLY A 368 15.55 1.54 34.06
CA GLY A 368 15.79 0.98 35.41
C GLY A 368 17.12 0.22 35.53
N PRO A 369 17.31 -0.59 36.59
CA PRO A 369 18.56 -1.34 36.81
C PRO A 369 18.92 -2.30 35.67
N ALA A 370 17.94 -2.79 34.96
CA ALA A 370 18.08 -3.67 33.79
C ALA A 370 17.25 -3.10 32.60
N PRO A 371 17.75 -2.06 31.94
CA PRO A 371 16.99 -1.45 30.83
C PRO A 371 16.89 -2.41 29.66
N THR A 372 15.78 -2.35 28.92
CA THR A 372 15.56 -3.14 27.69
C THR A 372 15.53 -2.25 26.46
N ALA A 373 15.83 -2.82 25.30
CA ALA A 373 15.66 -2.15 24.00
C ALA A 373 14.18 -1.94 23.67
N GLY A 374 13.91 -0.95 22.83
CA GLY A 374 12.62 -0.83 22.17
C GLY A 374 12.39 -1.96 21.17
N THR A 375 11.15 -2.30 20.94
CA THR A 375 10.80 -3.30 19.92
C THR A 375 10.70 -2.67 18.54
N ASP A 376 10.94 -3.46 17.50
CA ASP A 376 10.80 -3.03 16.13
C ASP A 376 9.32 -2.79 15.78
N GLY A 377 9.08 -1.83 14.90
CA GLY A 377 7.78 -1.60 14.30
C GLY A 377 7.38 -2.75 13.39
N ALA A 378 6.11 -3.08 13.38
CA ALA A 378 5.60 -4.11 12.49
C ALA A 378 5.82 -3.70 11.03
N ALA A 379 6.43 -4.59 10.25
CA ALA A 379 6.45 -4.44 8.80
C ALA A 379 5.03 -4.63 8.25
N CYS A 380 4.67 -3.83 7.28
CA CYS A 380 3.36 -3.91 6.67
C CYS A 380 3.45 -3.93 5.14
N SER A 381 2.94 -4.98 4.56
CA SER A 381 2.92 -5.20 3.12
C SER A 381 1.82 -4.39 2.39
N SER A 382 0.88 -3.78 3.10
CA SER A 382 -0.23 -3.05 2.46
C SER A 382 -0.81 -1.89 3.26
N ILE A 383 -0.32 -1.61 4.47
CA ILE A 383 -0.91 -0.60 5.36
C ILE A 383 0.11 0.33 6.05
N GLY A 384 1.34 0.38 5.56
CA GLY A 384 2.43 1.18 6.13
C GLY A 384 3.06 0.57 7.38
N GLY A 385 4.32 0.87 7.63
CA GLY A 385 5.08 0.36 8.76
C GLY A 385 4.81 1.12 10.06
N GLY A 386 4.71 0.42 11.16
CA GLY A 386 4.64 1.02 12.49
C GLY A 386 5.98 1.64 12.90
N GLY A 387 5.96 2.69 13.71
CA GLY A 387 7.17 3.29 14.30
C GLY A 387 7.83 2.38 15.32
N GLY A 388 9.17 2.36 15.37
CA GLY A 388 9.93 1.64 16.38
C GLY A 388 9.76 2.23 17.79
N GLY A 389 9.74 1.39 18.82
CA GLY A 389 9.69 1.83 20.22
C GLY A 389 11.02 2.46 20.66
N GLY A 390 10.97 3.44 21.58
CA GLY A 390 12.17 4.03 22.18
C GLY A 390 12.94 3.06 23.09
N GLY A 391 14.27 3.17 23.13
CA GLY A 391 15.15 2.43 24.05
C GLY A 391 15.05 2.92 25.48
N GLY A 392 15.16 2.02 26.44
CA GLY A 392 15.21 2.36 27.88
C GLY A 392 16.43 3.18 28.25
N GLY A 393 16.29 4.08 29.22
CA GLY A 393 17.42 4.72 29.90
C GLY A 393 18.13 3.78 30.84
N SER A 394 19.37 4.15 31.32
CA SER A 394 20.06 3.44 32.38
C SER A 394 19.61 3.91 33.76
N THR A 395 20.03 3.17 34.79
CA THR A 395 19.92 3.62 36.19
C THR A 395 21.08 4.48 36.57
N VAL A 396 21.06 4.94 37.86
CA VAL A 396 22.14 5.57 38.57
C VAL A 396 23.38 4.64 38.84
N GLN A 397 23.38 3.43 38.37
CA GLN A 397 24.53 2.51 38.47
C GLN A 397 25.54 2.82 37.37
N ALA A 398 26.75 3.17 37.79
CA ALA A 398 27.86 3.43 36.90
C ALA A 398 28.07 2.25 35.93
N ALA A 399 28.61 2.55 34.73
CA ALA A 399 28.95 1.60 33.67
C ALA A 399 27.79 0.88 33.00
N THR A 400 26.54 1.29 33.20
CA THR A 400 25.40 0.70 32.51
C THR A 400 25.14 1.43 31.17
N ALA A 401 25.16 0.68 30.10
CA ALA A 401 24.85 1.23 28.76
C ALA A 401 23.34 1.46 28.59
N GLY A 402 23.00 2.55 27.92
CA GLY A 402 21.65 2.77 27.36
C GLY A 402 21.30 1.69 26.35
N ARG A 403 20.01 1.48 26.10
CA ARG A 403 19.52 0.49 25.14
C ARG A 403 19.06 1.13 23.85
N ALA A 404 19.17 0.37 22.79
CA ALA A 404 18.82 0.83 21.46
C ALA A 404 17.30 1.05 21.28
N GLY A 405 16.93 2.01 20.48
CA GLY A 405 15.58 2.13 19.94
C GLY A 405 15.29 1.01 18.95
N GLY A 406 14.03 0.60 18.83
CA GLY A 406 13.58 -0.35 17.84
C GLY A 406 13.60 0.27 16.45
N ALA A 407 13.80 -0.56 15.42
CA ALA A 407 13.72 -0.13 14.03
C ALA A 407 12.26 0.16 13.63
N GLY A 408 12.06 1.07 12.68
CA GLY A 408 10.77 1.28 12.03
C GLY A 408 10.43 0.13 11.11
N GLY A 409 9.15 -0.21 11.01
CA GLY A 409 8.66 -1.24 10.10
C GLY A 409 8.76 -0.81 8.64
N GLN A 410 8.96 -1.75 7.72
CA GLN A 410 8.90 -1.54 6.28
C GLN A 410 7.55 -0.90 5.90
N GLY A 411 7.54 0.00 4.93
CA GLY A 411 6.39 0.84 4.63
C GLY A 411 6.43 2.16 5.39
N GLY A 412 7.62 2.65 5.71
CA GLY A 412 7.87 4.02 6.14
C GLY A 412 7.78 4.28 7.65
N GLY A 413 7.81 3.26 8.50
CA GLY A 413 7.82 3.50 9.97
C GLY A 413 9.08 4.22 10.43
N GLY A 414 8.95 5.22 11.34
CA GLY A 414 10.08 5.93 11.94
C GLY A 414 10.82 5.07 12.99
N GLY A 415 12.15 5.18 13.08
CA GLY A 415 12.96 4.47 14.07
C GLY A 415 12.82 5.09 15.46
N GLY A 416 12.87 4.26 16.52
CA GLY A 416 12.80 4.72 17.90
C GLY A 416 14.12 5.38 18.39
N GLY A 417 14.01 6.30 19.34
CA GLY A 417 15.16 6.94 19.97
C GLY A 417 15.92 6.01 20.92
N GLY A 418 17.23 6.15 20.99
CA GLY A 418 18.07 5.40 21.92
C GLY A 418 18.03 5.96 23.36
N GLY A 419 18.13 5.09 24.37
CA GLY A 419 18.17 5.46 25.79
C GLY A 419 19.52 5.97 26.26
N VAL A 420 19.55 6.70 27.38
CA VAL A 420 20.73 7.25 27.99
C VAL A 420 21.57 6.16 28.64
N GLY A 421 22.90 6.25 28.51
CA GLY A 421 23.87 5.45 29.25
C GLY A 421 24.52 6.19 30.43
N MET A 422 25.05 5.45 31.40
CA MET A 422 25.83 5.98 32.50
C MET A 422 27.31 5.68 32.28
N ASN A 423 28.13 6.78 32.31
CA ASN A 423 29.57 6.70 32.13
C ASN A 423 30.24 5.65 33.07
N PRO A 424 31.13 4.78 32.58
CA PRO A 424 31.64 4.65 31.21
C PRO A 424 30.75 3.88 30.24
N GLY A 425 29.52 3.51 30.59
CA GLY A 425 28.59 2.89 29.70
C GLY A 425 28.16 3.85 28.54
N LEU A 426 28.07 3.33 27.33
CA LEU A 426 27.68 4.13 26.14
C LEU A 426 26.18 4.49 26.17
N GLY A 427 25.81 5.53 25.48
CA GLY A 427 24.40 5.73 25.10
C GLY A 427 23.85 4.58 24.27
N GLY A 428 22.55 4.43 24.20
CA GLY A 428 21.89 3.48 23.26
C GLY A 428 21.85 4.04 21.84
N ALA A 429 22.04 3.19 20.84
CA ALA A 429 21.86 3.57 19.45
C ALA A 429 20.40 3.98 19.18
N GLY A 430 20.17 4.86 18.21
CA GLY A 430 18.84 5.03 17.64
C GLY A 430 18.40 3.78 16.87
N GLY A 431 17.13 3.67 16.53
CA GLY A 431 16.60 2.67 15.61
C GLY A 431 16.71 3.15 14.16
N LEU A 432 16.91 2.23 13.23
CA LEU A 432 16.79 2.52 11.80
C LEU A 432 15.33 2.93 11.45
N GLY A 433 15.16 3.80 10.48
CA GLY A 433 13.84 3.98 9.85
C GLY A 433 13.43 2.76 9.04
N GLY A 434 12.15 2.61 8.75
CA GLY A 434 11.65 1.58 7.83
C GLY A 434 11.95 1.97 6.37
N THR A 435 12.21 1.00 5.52
CA THR A 435 12.38 1.22 4.07
C THR A 435 11.07 1.64 3.43
N GLY A 436 11.15 2.35 2.31
CA GLY A 436 10.02 2.60 1.43
C GLY A 436 9.52 1.32 0.74
N TRP A 437 8.44 1.47 0.00
CA TRP A 437 7.78 0.36 -0.69
C TRP A 437 6.87 0.85 -1.80
N CYS A 438 6.66 0.05 -2.86
CA CYS A 438 5.79 0.39 -3.97
C CYS A 438 5.10 -0.85 -4.53
N ILE A 439 3.79 -0.75 -4.82
CA ILE A 439 3.06 -1.71 -5.66
C ILE A 439 2.45 -0.96 -6.85
N VAL A 440 2.51 -1.61 -8.00
CA VAL A 440 1.86 -1.16 -9.22
C VAL A 440 0.90 -2.24 -9.70
N TYR A 441 -0.38 -1.91 -9.76
CA TYR A 441 -1.42 -2.72 -10.36
C TYR A 441 -1.72 -2.20 -11.76
N SER A 442 -1.85 -3.08 -12.75
CA SER A 442 -2.15 -2.72 -14.13
C SER A 442 -3.27 -3.61 -14.67
N TRP A 443 -4.35 -3.04 -15.25
CA TRP A 443 -5.48 -3.77 -15.83
C TRP A 443 -6.11 -3.08 -17.02
#